data_9d9e111ec89912ea06502f2395b3aa27
#
_entry.id   9d9e111ec89912ea06502f2395b3aa27
#
_cell.length_a   1.000
_cell.length_b   1.000
_cell.length_c   1.000
_cell.angle_alpha   90.00
_cell.angle_beta   90.00
_cell.angle_gamma   90.00
#
_symmetry.space_group_name_H-M   'P 1'
#
loop_
_entity.id
_entity.type
_entity.pdbx_description
1 polymer ?
#
loop_
_entity_poly.entity_id
_entity_poly.type
_entity_poly.pdbx_seq_one_letter_code
_entity_poly.pdbx_strand_id
1 'polypeptide(L)'
;MAHPFVSNSNILHRSFADQPERVVSASGVSLFLESGREILDASAGPAVSCLGFGRPEIAEVVANQMNQLPYLYSGARFTCDVTEELASMLLQGQPGGLSKAIFVNSGSEATDAAIKLATQYWHERGMPQKHHVIARNRAIMETRLEHSVLKGNESDEDYVKRLADQLEAEILRIGPENVSAFVAETVSGTTLGCLPAVTGYFVAVREICDKHDVLLILDEIMCGMGKTGTMHAWEQEGISGPDIQMIGKALGGGFVPLSGVLLRNKIFDALADGSRGLAHGHTFQAHPVACAAALEAQRIIRDEDILTNVQEMGKVLERLLRTNLGHMEFVGDIRGRGLFWAVEFVQDRRTKTPFPANMRLCHQIVDKALDLGLNILGNLGETGDIHVDHVIMSPPYVVTESELGRMVGILRESIQTVMSEVIDIQGARL
;
A
#
# COMPACT_ATOMS: atom_id res chain seq x y z
N MET A 1 27.75 28.94 -7.39
CA MET A 1 26.86 29.09 -8.56
C MET A 1 25.47 28.71 -8.07
N ALA A 2 24.48 29.58 -8.13
CA ALA A 2 23.11 29.28 -7.72
C ALA A 2 22.56 28.19 -8.68
N HIS A 3 21.99 27.13 -8.14
CA HIS A 3 21.30 26.11 -8.93
C HIS A 3 20.14 26.77 -9.68
N PRO A 4 20.09 26.71 -11.02
CA PRO A 4 19.09 27.47 -11.80
C PRO A 4 17.65 26.99 -11.64
N PHE A 5 17.39 25.87 -10.97
CA PHE A 5 16.09 25.21 -10.95
C PHE A 5 15.25 25.38 -9.70
N VAL A 6 15.79 25.94 -8.60
CA VAL A 6 15.09 26.01 -7.29
C VAL A 6 14.50 27.38 -6.99
N SER A 7 14.79 28.41 -7.80
CA SER A 7 14.57 29.81 -7.38
C SER A 7 13.12 30.32 -7.43
N ASN A 8 12.18 29.62 -8.08
CA ASN A 8 10.84 30.15 -8.32
C ASN A 8 9.67 29.39 -7.63
N SER A 9 9.93 28.31 -6.90
CA SER A 9 8.89 27.60 -6.14
C SER A 9 9.03 27.85 -4.65
N ASN A 10 7.93 28.21 -4.00
CA ASN A 10 7.85 28.29 -2.54
C ASN A 10 7.62 26.90 -1.90
N ILE A 11 7.42 25.85 -2.72
CA ILE A 11 7.23 24.48 -2.26
C ILE A 11 8.61 23.79 -2.27
N LEU A 12 8.93 23.14 -1.16
CA LEU A 12 10.10 22.27 -1.08
C LEU A 12 9.78 20.93 -1.77
N HIS A 13 10.23 20.77 -3.02
CA HIS A 13 10.05 19.54 -3.78
C HIS A 13 11.05 18.45 -3.35
N ARG A 14 10.74 17.18 -3.64
CA ARG A 14 11.63 16.05 -3.31
C ARG A 14 12.92 16.05 -4.15
N SER A 15 12.84 16.44 -5.43
CA SER A 15 14.00 16.65 -6.30
C SER A 15 14.30 18.14 -6.44
N PHE A 16 15.57 18.51 -6.42
CA PHE A 16 16.06 19.84 -6.73
C PHE A 16 16.77 19.88 -8.08
N ALA A 17 16.88 18.73 -8.76
CA ALA A 17 17.49 18.61 -10.06
C ALA A 17 16.57 19.05 -11.19
N ASP A 18 15.27 18.76 -11.02
CA ASP A 18 14.28 18.95 -12.07
C ASP A 18 13.13 19.84 -11.60
N GLN A 19 12.60 20.65 -12.50
CA GLN A 19 11.39 21.42 -12.24
C GLN A 19 10.17 20.52 -12.50
N PRO A 20 9.25 20.34 -11.52
CA PRO A 20 8.04 19.56 -11.74
C PRO A 20 7.16 20.14 -12.84
N GLU A 21 6.64 19.30 -13.71
CA GLU A 21 5.65 19.71 -14.70
C GLU A 21 4.32 20.06 -14.03
N ARG A 22 3.63 21.09 -14.55
CA ARG A 22 2.37 21.56 -14.00
C ARG A 22 1.19 20.79 -14.60
N VAL A 23 0.45 20.07 -13.73
CA VAL A 23 -0.84 19.45 -14.08
C VAL A 23 -1.93 20.51 -13.95
N VAL A 24 -2.74 20.71 -14.98
CA VAL A 24 -3.82 21.71 -15.00
C VAL A 24 -5.21 21.10 -14.86
N SER A 25 -5.37 19.83 -15.22
CA SER A 25 -6.62 19.08 -15.04
C SER A 25 -6.38 17.58 -15.09
N ALA A 26 -7.39 16.79 -14.72
CA ALA A 26 -7.35 15.34 -14.82
C ALA A 26 -8.75 14.78 -15.09
N SER A 27 -8.84 13.63 -15.79
CA SER A 27 -10.10 12.94 -16.07
C SER A 27 -9.86 11.45 -16.30
N GLY A 28 -10.71 10.59 -15.74
CA GLY A 28 -10.53 9.13 -15.82
C GLY A 28 -9.17 8.70 -15.29
N VAL A 29 -8.33 8.16 -16.16
CA VAL A 29 -6.95 7.72 -15.83
C VAL A 29 -5.89 8.68 -16.39
N SER A 30 -6.27 9.86 -16.86
CA SER A 30 -5.37 10.79 -17.54
C SER A 30 -5.16 12.08 -16.76
N LEU A 31 -3.91 12.55 -16.75
CA LEU A 31 -3.48 13.87 -16.29
C LEU A 31 -3.19 14.74 -17.51
N PHE A 32 -3.59 16.01 -17.48
CA PHE A 32 -3.33 16.98 -18.54
C PHE A 32 -2.39 18.06 -18.04
N LEU A 33 -1.25 18.21 -18.73
CA LEU A 33 -0.21 19.15 -18.37
C LEU A 33 -0.43 20.52 -19.02
N GLU A 34 0.15 21.57 -18.43
CA GLU A 34 0.14 22.93 -18.99
C GLU A 34 0.78 22.98 -20.39
N SER A 35 1.71 22.09 -20.68
CA SER A 35 2.34 21.91 -22.01
C SER A 35 1.37 21.36 -23.08
N GLY A 36 0.17 20.91 -22.71
CA GLY A 36 -0.77 20.23 -23.59
C GLY A 36 -0.57 18.72 -23.69
N ARG A 37 0.43 18.16 -23.02
CA ARG A 37 0.65 16.71 -22.98
C ARG A 37 -0.40 16.00 -22.13
N GLU A 38 -0.83 14.84 -22.58
CA GLU A 38 -1.62 13.87 -21.79
C GLU A 38 -0.67 12.83 -21.20
N ILE A 39 -0.82 12.52 -19.91
CA ILE A 39 -0.09 11.49 -19.21
C ILE A 39 -1.08 10.45 -18.66
N LEU A 40 -0.93 9.19 -19.02
CA LEU A 40 -1.66 8.09 -18.42
C LEU A 40 -1.16 7.84 -16.99
N ASP A 41 -2.03 7.86 -16.00
CA ASP A 41 -1.65 7.63 -14.60
C ASP A 41 -1.82 6.15 -14.24
N ALA A 42 -0.76 5.38 -14.43
CA ALA A 42 -0.68 3.99 -14.01
C ALA A 42 -0.18 3.82 -12.57
N SER A 43 0.03 4.93 -11.84
CA SER A 43 0.42 4.91 -10.43
C SER A 43 -0.74 5.17 -9.48
N ALA A 44 -1.77 5.91 -9.94
CA ALA A 44 -2.82 6.49 -9.12
C ALA A 44 -2.26 7.26 -7.90
N GLY A 45 -1.14 8.01 -8.10
CA GLY A 45 -0.26 8.37 -7.00
C GLY A 45 0.31 7.08 -6.37
N PRO A 46 0.66 7.02 -5.10
CA PRO A 46 1.05 5.75 -4.47
C PRO A 46 -0.18 4.87 -4.16
N ALA A 47 -0.94 4.44 -5.19
CA ALA A 47 -2.18 3.64 -5.10
C ALA A 47 -3.34 4.36 -4.38
N VAL A 48 -3.52 5.65 -4.61
CA VAL A 48 -4.48 6.49 -3.88
C VAL A 48 -5.75 6.77 -4.69
N SER A 49 -5.62 7.30 -5.93
CA SER A 49 -6.74 7.75 -6.77
C SER A 49 -7.47 6.56 -7.40
N CYS A 50 -8.07 5.72 -6.56
CA CYS A 50 -8.66 4.44 -6.98
C CYS A 50 -9.85 4.59 -7.94
N LEU A 51 -10.65 5.66 -7.82
CA LEU A 51 -11.79 5.95 -8.70
C LEU A 51 -11.41 6.76 -9.95
N GLY A 52 -10.12 7.03 -10.14
CA GLY A 52 -9.67 7.96 -11.16
C GLY A 52 -10.09 9.40 -10.84
N PHE A 53 -10.11 10.23 -11.86
CA PHE A 53 -10.43 11.65 -11.77
C PHE A 53 -11.77 11.98 -12.37
N GLY A 54 -12.40 13.11 -11.92
CA GLY A 54 -13.63 13.60 -12.53
C GLY A 54 -14.91 12.96 -11.96
N ARG A 55 -14.98 12.77 -10.65
CA ARG A 55 -16.17 12.26 -9.93
C ARG A 55 -16.94 13.44 -9.30
N PRO A 56 -17.88 14.06 -10.01
CA PRO A 56 -18.61 15.21 -9.51
C PRO A 56 -19.49 14.90 -8.30
N GLU A 57 -19.95 13.65 -8.14
CA GLU A 57 -20.77 13.18 -7.02
C GLU A 57 -20.04 13.39 -5.67
N ILE A 58 -18.73 13.11 -5.66
CA ILE A 58 -17.92 13.31 -4.44
C ILE A 58 -17.74 14.80 -4.16
N ALA A 59 -17.52 15.62 -5.18
CA ALA A 59 -17.40 17.07 -5.02
C ALA A 59 -18.68 17.68 -4.47
N GLU A 60 -19.85 17.22 -4.92
CA GLU A 60 -21.17 17.66 -4.43
C GLU A 60 -21.36 17.30 -2.94
N VAL A 61 -21.08 16.06 -2.56
CA VAL A 61 -21.19 15.60 -1.16
C VAL A 61 -20.25 16.39 -0.25
N VAL A 62 -19.01 16.65 -0.69
CA VAL A 62 -18.04 17.48 0.02
C VAL A 62 -18.56 18.89 0.23
N ALA A 63 -19.09 19.54 -0.82
CA ALA A 63 -19.64 20.90 -0.75
C ALA A 63 -20.84 20.97 0.22
N ASN A 64 -21.74 19.98 0.16
CA ASN A 64 -22.89 19.89 1.05
C ASN A 64 -22.44 19.72 2.50
N GLN A 65 -21.51 18.81 2.78
CA GLN A 65 -20.98 18.60 4.13
C GLN A 65 -20.25 19.83 4.67
N MET A 66 -19.51 20.55 3.84
CA MET A 66 -18.87 21.81 4.23
C MET A 66 -19.86 22.89 4.61
N ASN A 67 -21.00 22.97 3.92
CA ASN A 67 -22.07 23.92 4.26
C ASN A 67 -22.83 23.55 5.53
N GLN A 68 -22.98 22.25 5.81
CA GLN A 68 -23.74 21.75 6.95
C GLN A 68 -22.89 21.72 8.23
N LEU A 69 -21.74 21.06 8.19
CA LEU A 69 -20.85 20.84 9.34
C LEU A 69 -19.41 20.64 8.84
N PRO A 70 -18.61 21.71 8.68
CA PRO A 70 -17.28 21.62 8.12
C PRO A 70 -16.28 20.96 9.05
N TYR A 71 -16.46 21.10 10.36
CA TYR A 71 -15.56 20.53 11.36
C TYR A 71 -16.32 20.18 12.65
N LEU A 72 -15.89 19.09 13.29
CA LEU A 72 -16.35 18.67 14.61
C LEU A 72 -15.16 18.06 15.37
N TYR A 73 -14.96 18.50 16.62
CA TYR A 73 -13.99 17.83 17.48
C TYR A 73 -14.59 16.54 18.07
N SER A 74 -14.33 15.43 17.42
CA SER A 74 -14.85 14.10 17.80
C SER A 74 -14.16 13.49 19.04
N GLY A 75 -13.05 14.07 19.49
CA GLY A 75 -12.33 13.65 20.71
C GLY A 75 -13.03 14.01 22.03
N ALA A 76 -14.21 14.65 21.99
CA ALA A 76 -14.94 15.05 23.19
C ALA A 76 -16.28 14.28 23.33
N ARG A 77 -17.40 14.97 23.15
CA ARG A 77 -18.75 14.43 23.44
C ARG A 77 -19.66 14.41 22.22
N PHE A 78 -19.09 14.65 21.04
CA PHE A 78 -19.84 14.82 19.81
C PHE A 78 -19.43 13.78 18.77
N THR A 79 -20.41 13.34 18.01
CA THR A 79 -20.24 12.60 16.76
C THR A 79 -21.15 13.20 15.69
N CYS A 80 -21.05 12.75 14.45
CA CYS A 80 -21.97 13.13 13.38
C CYS A 80 -22.32 11.93 12.50
N ASP A 81 -23.47 12.02 11.85
CA ASP A 81 -24.04 10.91 11.10
C ASP A 81 -23.08 10.37 10.04
N VAL A 82 -22.45 11.23 9.28
CA VAL A 82 -21.54 10.84 8.17
C VAL A 82 -20.35 9.99 8.64
N THR A 83 -19.84 10.25 9.86
CA THR A 83 -18.74 9.49 10.45
C THR A 83 -19.23 8.09 10.90
N GLU A 84 -20.39 8.04 11.54
CA GLU A 84 -21.01 6.78 11.97
C GLU A 84 -21.44 5.91 10.76
N GLU A 85 -21.95 6.54 9.70
CA GLU A 85 -22.33 5.84 8.47
C GLU A 85 -21.10 5.24 7.77
N LEU A 86 -19.98 5.97 7.68
CA LEU A 86 -18.73 5.45 7.13
C LEU A 86 -18.24 4.24 7.95
N ALA A 87 -18.22 4.36 9.28
CA ALA A 87 -17.82 3.26 10.15
C ALA A 87 -18.75 2.06 9.98
N SER A 88 -20.07 2.29 9.97
CA SER A 88 -21.07 1.24 9.77
C SER A 88 -20.92 0.52 8.44
N MET A 89 -20.65 1.26 7.37
CA MET A 89 -20.43 0.69 6.03
C MET A 89 -19.20 -0.19 5.97
N LEU A 90 -18.06 0.28 6.49
CA LEU A 90 -16.81 -0.47 6.48
C LEU A 90 -16.83 -1.72 7.36
N LEU A 91 -17.64 -1.69 8.42
CA LEU A 91 -17.77 -2.78 9.41
C LEU A 91 -19.00 -3.66 9.17
N GLN A 92 -19.72 -3.46 8.07
CA GLN A 92 -20.90 -4.24 7.75
C GLN A 92 -20.57 -5.74 7.66
N GLY A 93 -21.29 -6.56 8.42
CA GLY A 93 -21.01 -8.00 8.50
C GLY A 93 -19.82 -8.37 9.39
N GLN A 94 -19.18 -7.41 10.02
CA GLN A 94 -18.02 -7.58 10.91
C GLN A 94 -16.90 -8.42 10.26
N PRO A 95 -16.33 -7.97 9.13
CA PRO A 95 -15.30 -8.73 8.42
C PRO A 95 -14.13 -9.05 9.37
N GLY A 96 -13.78 -10.34 9.47
CA GLY A 96 -12.72 -10.79 10.39
C GLY A 96 -12.97 -10.51 11.88
N GLY A 97 -14.22 -10.21 12.29
CA GLY A 97 -14.58 -9.80 13.65
C GLY A 97 -14.21 -8.33 13.95
N LEU A 98 -13.87 -7.54 12.95
CA LEU A 98 -13.66 -6.09 13.07
C LEU A 98 -15.01 -5.39 13.33
N SER A 99 -15.10 -4.54 14.35
CA SER A 99 -16.37 -3.99 14.83
C SER A 99 -16.31 -2.52 15.25
N LYS A 100 -15.11 -1.94 15.35
CA LYS A 100 -14.90 -0.53 15.68
C LYS A 100 -13.90 0.09 14.73
N ALA A 101 -14.05 1.39 14.47
CA ALA A 101 -13.19 2.18 13.62
C ALA A 101 -12.72 3.46 14.31
N ILE A 102 -11.50 3.89 13.99
CA ILE A 102 -10.99 5.22 14.30
C ILE A 102 -10.52 5.81 12.98
N PHE A 103 -10.97 7.02 12.64
CA PHE A 103 -10.52 7.73 11.44
C PHE A 103 -9.50 8.80 11.77
N VAL A 104 -8.41 8.82 11.03
CA VAL A 104 -7.29 9.76 11.12
C VAL A 104 -6.94 10.27 9.73
N ASN A 105 -5.94 11.18 9.59
CA ASN A 105 -5.75 11.88 8.33
C ASN A 105 -4.66 11.28 7.44
N SER A 106 -3.82 10.41 7.98
CA SER A 106 -2.70 9.81 7.24
C SER A 106 -2.40 8.40 7.70
N GLY A 107 -1.73 7.62 6.83
CA GLY A 107 -1.27 6.28 7.18
C GLY A 107 -0.31 6.27 8.38
N SER A 108 0.54 7.31 8.51
CA SER A 108 1.44 7.45 9.66
C SER A 108 0.67 7.64 10.97
N GLU A 109 -0.41 8.42 10.95
CA GLU A 109 -1.29 8.55 12.11
C GLU A 109 -2.04 7.25 12.41
N ALA A 110 -2.44 6.48 11.38
CA ALA A 110 -3.05 5.17 11.57
C ALA A 110 -2.07 4.18 12.21
N THR A 111 -0.79 4.19 11.80
CA THR A 111 0.26 3.36 12.42
C THR A 111 0.49 3.75 13.88
N ASP A 112 0.61 5.05 14.17
CA ASP A 112 0.73 5.56 15.54
C ASP A 112 -0.47 5.15 16.41
N ALA A 113 -1.69 5.30 15.88
CA ALA A 113 -2.91 4.89 16.56
C ALA A 113 -2.96 3.38 16.84
N ALA A 114 -2.62 2.54 15.85
CA ALA A 114 -2.62 1.09 16.00
C ALA A 114 -1.63 0.60 17.09
N ILE A 115 -0.43 1.16 17.13
CA ILE A 115 0.58 0.83 18.14
C ILE A 115 0.12 1.29 19.55
N LYS A 116 -0.43 2.49 19.66
CA LYS A 116 -0.96 3.01 20.93
C LYS A 116 -2.15 2.20 21.44
N LEU A 117 -3.05 1.80 20.54
CA LEU A 117 -4.18 0.91 20.89
C LEU A 117 -3.70 -0.46 21.38
N ALA A 118 -2.71 -1.06 20.73
CA ALA A 118 -2.11 -2.30 21.19
C ALA A 118 -1.47 -2.14 22.59
N THR A 119 -0.79 -1.01 22.83
CA THR A 119 -0.21 -0.70 24.13
C THR A 119 -1.28 -0.51 25.19
N GLN A 120 -2.34 0.26 24.89
CA GLN A 120 -3.45 0.47 25.82
C GLN A 120 -4.19 -0.83 26.11
N TYR A 121 -4.45 -1.67 25.11
CA TYR A 121 -5.09 -2.98 25.29
C TYR A 121 -4.38 -3.84 26.34
N TRP A 122 -3.04 -3.92 26.27
CA TRP A 122 -2.27 -4.69 27.25
C TRP A 122 -2.23 -4.04 28.63
N HIS A 123 -2.21 -2.71 28.67
CA HIS A 123 -2.30 -2.00 29.95
C HIS A 123 -3.64 -2.27 30.66
N GLU A 124 -4.76 -2.18 29.92
CA GLU A 124 -6.10 -2.46 30.46
C GLU A 124 -6.26 -3.92 30.93
N ARG A 125 -5.52 -4.84 30.32
CA ARG A 125 -5.46 -6.25 30.74
C ARG A 125 -4.52 -6.52 31.91
N GLY A 126 -3.93 -5.48 32.50
CA GLY A 126 -2.98 -5.63 33.61
C GLY A 126 -1.61 -6.18 33.20
N MET A 127 -1.26 -6.11 31.93
CA MET A 127 0.00 -6.59 31.36
C MET A 127 0.83 -5.46 30.71
N PRO A 128 1.17 -4.37 31.45
CA PRO A 128 1.85 -3.20 30.90
C PRO A 128 3.27 -3.50 30.39
N GLN A 129 3.87 -4.63 30.79
CA GLN A 129 5.17 -5.09 30.27
C GLN A 129 5.11 -5.53 28.80
N LYS A 130 3.93 -5.86 28.26
CA LYS A 130 3.73 -6.16 26.84
C LYS A 130 3.76 -4.87 26.01
N HIS A 131 4.94 -4.38 25.66
CA HIS A 131 5.13 -3.15 24.90
C HIS A 131 6.08 -3.29 23.70
N HIS A 132 6.74 -4.44 23.53
CA HIS A 132 7.56 -4.70 22.36
C HIS A 132 6.67 -4.99 21.15
N VAL A 133 6.94 -4.29 20.06
CA VAL A 133 6.29 -4.52 18.76
C VAL A 133 7.33 -5.14 17.83
N ILE A 134 7.02 -6.31 17.32
CA ILE A 134 7.82 -6.95 16.28
C ILE A 134 7.24 -6.48 14.94
N ALA A 135 8.04 -5.80 14.16
CA ALA A 135 7.71 -5.49 12.77
C ALA A 135 8.47 -6.44 11.85
N ARG A 136 7.84 -6.80 10.75
CA ARG A 136 8.53 -7.55 9.72
C ARG A 136 9.70 -6.72 9.21
N ASN A 137 10.92 -7.16 9.49
CA ASN A 137 12.10 -6.55 8.90
C ASN A 137 12.08 -6.85 7.39
N ARG A 138 12.62 -5.97 6.59
CA ARG A 138 12.87 -6.20 5.17
C ARG A 138 13.56 -7.55 4.92
N ALA A 139 14.45 -7.99 5.83
CA ALA A 139 15.15 -9.27 5.79
C ALA A 139 14.31 -10.52 6.18
N ILE A 140 13.24 -10.38 6.99
CA ILE A 140 12.33 -11.50 7.32
C ILE A 140 11.30 -11.70 6.21
N MET A 141 11.13 -10.71 5.32
CA MET A 141 10.51 -10.86 4.02
C MET A 141 11.59 -11.04 2.94
N GLU A 142 12.59 -11.80 3.22
CA GLU A 142 13.45 -12.41 2.20
C GLU A 142 12.58 -13.32 1.35
N THR A 143 11.92 -12.68 0.55
CA THR A 143 10.86 -13.03 -0.33
C THR A 143 11.45 -13.59 -1.57
N ARG A 144 10.60 -14.10 -2.38
CA ARG A 144 10.84 -14.54 -3.76
C ARG A 144 11.78 -13.64 -4.63
N LEU A 145 12.21 -12.46 -4.14
CA LEU A 145 13.31 -11.69 -4.73
C LEU A 145 14.59 -12.50 -4.79
N GLU A 146 14.70 -13.46 -3.91
CA GLU A 146 15.78 -14.41 -3.92
C GLU A 146 15.22 -15.82 -4.12
N HIS A 147 15.04 -16.24 -5.37
CA HIS A 147 15.28 -17.65 -5.68
C HIS A 147 16.67 -18.11 -5.21
N SER A 148 17.54 -17.17 -4.80
CA SER A 148 18.82 -17.41 -4.12
C SER A 148 18.71 -17.56 -2.60
N VAL A 149 17.56 -17.20 -1.98
CA VAL A 149 17.31 -17.36 -0.53
C VAL A 149 16.42 -18.55 -0.21
N LEU A 150 15.71 -19.08 -1.18
CA LEU A 150 15.34 -20.49 -1.12
C LEU A 150 16.66 -21.26 -1.07
N LYS A 151 17.03 -21.78 0.11
CA LYS A 151 18.23 -22.59 0.28
C LYS A 151 18.17 -23.82 -0.62
N GLY A 152 18.64 -23.70 -1.84
CA GLY A 152 18.62 -24.78 -2.81
C GLY A 152 17.20 -25.16 -3.26
N ASN A 153 16.72 -26.36 -2.98
CA ASN A 153 15.40 -26.89 -3.36
C ASN A 153 14.32 -26.71 -2.28
N GLU A 154 14.35 -25.61 -1.50
CA GLU A 154 13.35 -25.32 -0.47
C GLU A 154 11.96 -25.20 -1.10
N SER A 155 10.98 -25.94 -0.58
CA SER A 155 9.58 -25.80 -1.00
C SER A 155 8.95 -24.54 -0.38
N ASP A 156 7.80 -24.06 -0.94
CA ASP A 156 7.02 -22.98 -0.34
C ASP A 156 6.63 -23.30 1.11
N GLU A 157 6.34 -24.57 1.43
CA GLU A 157 6.00 -25.03 2.78
C GLU A 157 7.20 -24.94 3.74
N ASP A 158 8.38 -25.40 3.30
CA ASP A 158 9.62 -25.30 4.10
C ASP A 158 10.01 -23.82 4.35
N TYR A 159 9.83 -23.00 3.32
CA TYR A 159 10.06 -21.56 3.41
C TYR A 159 9.11 -20.90 4.42
N VAL A 160 7.81 -21.16 4.35
CA VAL A 160 6.82 -20.65 5.31
C VAL A 160 7.15 -21.12 6.71
N LYS A 161 7.47 -22.41 6.87
CA LYS A 161 7.88 -22.99 8.17
C LYS A 161 9.11 -22.27 8.73
N ARG A 162 10.12 -22.04 7.92
CA ARG A 162 11.36 -21.34 8.36
C ARG A 162 11.06 -19.92 8.83
N LEU A 163 10.21 -19.16 8.11
CA LEU A 163 9.82 -17.80 8.53
C LEU A 163 8.98 -17.80 9.81
N ALA A 164 8.11 -18.79 9.94
CA ALA A 164 7.31 -19.00 11.14
C ALA A 164 8.20 -19.32 12.35
N ASP A 165 9.14 -20.25 12.19
CA ASP A 165 10.12 -20.61 13.23
C ASP A 165 10.97 -19.38 13.64
N GLN A 166 11.34 -18.51 12.70
CA GLN A 166 12.06 -17.27 12.98
C GLN A 166 11.23 -16.28 13.81
N LEU A 167 9.94 -16.09 13.45
CA LEU A 167 9.05 -15.23 14.22
C LEU A 167 8.86 -15.78 15.64
N GLU A 168 8.63 -17.07 15.78
CA GLU A 168 8.46 -17.69 17.09
C GLU A 168 9.73 -17.59 17.93
N ALA A 169 10.90 -17.85 17.34
CA ALA A 169 12.20 -17.70 18.02
C ALA A 169 12.43 -16.27 18.51
N GLU A 170 12.02 -15.25 17.73
CA GLU A 170 12.15 -13.85 18.15
C GLU A 170 11.19 -13.50 19.29
N ILE A 171 9.94 -13.99 19.27
CA ILE A 171 8.98 -13.84 20.37
C ILE A 171 9.55 -14.48 21.64
N LEU A 172 10.09 -15.71 21.54
CA LEU A 172 10.69 -16.41 22.68
C LEU A 172 11.96 -15.72 23.19
N ARG A 173 12.77 -15.12 22.31
CA ARG A 173 13.98 -14.37 22.69
C ARG A 173 13.65 -13.11 23.49
N ILE A 174 12.58 -12.39 23.12
CA ILE A 174 12.11 -11.17 23.83
C ILE A 174 11.39 -11.57 25.13
N GLY A 175 10.77 -12.72 25.18
CA GLY A 175 9.81 -13.18 26.16
C GLY A 175 8.38 -12.86 25.75
N PRO A 176 7.51 -13.87 25.55
CA PRO A 176 6.12 -13.66 25.09
C PRO A 176 5.32 -12.68 25.96
N GLU A 177 5.63 -12.63 27.26
CA GLU A 177 5.04 -11.71 28.23
C GLU A 177 5.40 -10.23 27.97
N ASN A 178 6.36 -9.94 27.12
CA ASN A 178 6.82 -8.60 26.79
C ASN A 178 6.38 -8.16 25.37
N VAL A 179 5.95 -9.12 24.51
CA VAL A 179 5.59 -8.82 23.13
C VAL A 179 4.13 -8.41 23.02
N SER A 180 3.87 -7.20 22.56
CA SER A 180 2.56 -6.61 22.38
C SER A 180 1.90 -7.05 21.08
N ALA A 181 2.61 -6.88 19.96
CA ALA A 181 2.06 -7.10 18.64
C ALA A 181 3.13 -7.52 17.62
N PHE A 182 2.68 -8.22 16.58
CA PHE A 182 3.40 -8.37 15.33
C PHE A 182 2.70 -7.52 14.24
N VAL A 183 3.48 -6.71 13.51
CA VAL A 183 2.99 -5.82 12.46
C VAL A 183 3.55 -6.21 11.10
N ALA A 184 2.69 -6.33 10.09
CA ALA A 184 3.10 -6.62 8.71
C ALA A 184 2.17 -5.98 7.68
N GLU A 185 2.71 -5.64 6.50
CA GLU A 185 1.88 -5.39 5.31
C GLU A 185 1.36 -6.74 4.78
N THR A 186 0.07 -6.82 4.44
CA THR A 186 -0.50 -8.05 3.85
C THR A 186 0.10 -8.33 2.47
N VAL A 187 0.17 -7.30 1.63
CA VAL A 187 0.96 -7.28 0.41
C VAL A 187 1.91 -6.09 0.50
N SER A 188 3.20 -6.36 0.48
CA SER A 188 4.18 -5.28 0.62
C SER A 188 4.12 -4.34 -0.56
N GLY A 189 3.97 -3.04 -0.28
CA GLY A 189 3.83 -1.99 -1.28
C GLY A 189 5.16 -1.57 -1.91
N THR A 190 5.51 -0.29 -1.73
CA THR A 190 6.75 0.29 -2.28
C THR A 190 8.01 -0.30 -1.66
N THR A 191 7.93 -0.89 -0.48
CA THR A 191 9.08 -1.44 0.22
C THR A 191 9.73 -2.59 -0.55
N LEU A 192 8.92 -3.52 -1.11
CA LEU A 192 9.38 -4.71 -1.80
C LEU A 192 8.75 -4.90 -3.19
N GLY A 193 8.02 -3.90 -3.70
CA GLY A 193 7.41 -3.94 -5.03
C GLY A 193 6.26 -4.94 -5.13
N CYS A 194 5.10 -4.58 -4.58
CA CYS A 194 3.82 -5.30 -4.69
C CYS A 194 3.91 -6.79 -4.38
N LEU A 195 4.66 -7.15 -3.35
CA LEU A 195 4.99 -8.52 -3.04
C LEU A 195 3.95 -9.18 -2.14
N PRO A 196 3.16 -10.15 -2.67
CA PRO A 196 2.27 -10.96 -1.85
C PRO A 196 3.05 -11.94 -0.97
N ALA A 197 2.50 -12.28 0.18
CA ALA A 197 3.04 -13.36 0.99
C ALA A 197 2.93 -14.72 0.27
N VAL A 198 3.82 -15.65 0.60
CA VAL A 198 3.70 -17.05 0.17
C VAL A 198 2.46 -17.66 0.82
N THR A 199 1.75 -18.50 0.08
CA THR A 199 0.54 -19.16 0.56
C THR A 199 0.80 -19.90 1.87
N GLY A 200 -0.04 -19.66 2.89
CA GLY A 200 0.10 -20.24 4.23
C GLY A 200 0.92 -19.40 5.22
N TYR A 201 1.66 -18.39 4.76
CA TYR A 201 2.48 -17.57 5.67
C TYR A 201 1.65 -16.90 6.76
N PHE A 202 0.58 -16.19 6.40
CA PHE A 202 -0.26 -15.51 7.41
C PHE A 202 -1.07 -16.48 8.26
N VAL A 203 -1.35 -17.70 7.78
CA VAL A 203 -1.93 -18.76 8.63
C VAL A 203 -0.96 -19.13 9.75
N ALA A 204 0.29 -19.41 9.40
CA ALA A 204 1.32 -19.73 10.40
C ALA A 204 1.59 -18.54 11.35
N VAL A 205 1.63 -17.31 10.84
CA VAL A 205 1.77 -16.09 11.67
C VAL A 205 0.61 -15.96 12.66
N ARG A 206 -0.65 -16.17 12.19
CA ARG A 206 -1.83 -16.08 13.07
C ARG A 206 -1.78 -17.11 14.18
N GLU A 207 -1.41 -18.36 13.86
CA GLU A 207 -1.27 -19.43 14.85
C GLU A 207 -0.20 -19.10 15.93
N ILE A 208 0.94 -18.55 15.52
CA ILE A 208 2.00 -18.12 16.45
C ILE A 208 1.53 -16.96 17.32
N CYS A 209 0.88 -15.96 16.74
CA CYS A 209 0.33 -14.84 17.49
C CYS A 209 -0.70 -15.30 18.53
N ASP A 210 -1.60 -16.21 18.15
CA ASP A 210 -2.61 -16.77 19.05
C ASP A 210 -1.95 -17.62 20.17
N LYS A 211 -0.96 -18.43 19.83
CA LYS A 211 -0.22 -19.28 20.78
C LYS A 211 0.46 -18.47 21.89
N HIS A 212 1.00 -17.32 21.56
CA HIS A 212 1.78 -16.48 22.47
C HIS A 212 1.03 -15.25 23.00
N ASP A 213 -0.29 -15.16 22.73
CA ASP A 213 -1.14 -14.02 23.09
C ASP A 213 -0.51 -12.70 22.61
N VAL A 214 -0.14 -12.63 21.32
CA VAL A 214 0.42 -11.47 20.62
C VAL A 214 -0.61 -10.94 19.63
N LEU A 215 -0.82 -9.63 19.57
CA LEU A 215 -1.76 -9.05 18.61
C LEU A 215 -1.20 -9.09 17.18
N LEU A 216 -2.04 -9.48 16.22
CA LEU A 216 -1.72 -9.35 14.80
C LEU A 216 -2.26 -8.02 14.28
N ILE A 217 -1.36 -7.16 13.83
CA ILE A 217 -1.68 -5.88 13.18
C ILE A 217 -1.32 -5.98 11.71
N LEU A 218 -2.28 -5.77 10.80
CA LEU A 218 -2.03 -5.75 9.37
C LEU A 218 -2.10 -4.33 8.81
N ASP A 219 -1.02 -3.95 8.12
CA ASP A 219 -0.97 -2.71 7.36
C ASP A 219 -1.53 -2.96 5.95
N GLU A 220 -2.75 -2.47 5.74
CA GLU A 220 -3.43 -2.50 4.45
C GLU A 220 -3.66 -1.09 3.89
N ILE A 221 -2.86 -0.11 4.32
CA ILE A 221 -2.97 1.26 3.82
C ILE A 221 -2.80 1.30 2.31
N MET A 222 -1.92 0.49 1.74
CA MET A 222 -1.66 0.48 0.30
C MET A 222 -2.39 -0.64 -0.45
N CYS A 223 -2.47 -1.83 0.13
CA CYS A 223 -2.98 -3.02 -0.53
C CYS A 223 -4.47 -3.33 -0.25
N GLY A 224 -5.06 -2.70 0.76
CA GLY A 224 -6.47 -2.87 1.11
C GLY A 224 -7.42 -2.01 0.29
N MET A 225 -8.66 -1.91 0.75
CA MET A 225 -9.73 -1.11 0.17
C MET A 225 -9.99 -1.42 -1.31
N GLY A 226 -9.90 -2.70 -1.68
CA GLY A 226 -10.19 -3.18 -3.04
C GLY A 226 -8.99 -3.32 -3.96
N LYS A 227 -7.81 -2.76 -3.65
CA LYS A 227 -6.65 -2.70 -4.56
C LYS A 227 -6.20 -4.07 -5.05
N THR A 228 -6.25 -5.09 -4.21
CA THR A 228 -5.84 -6.47 -4.53
C THR A 228 -6.97 -7.38 -5.03
N GLY A 229 -8.17 -6.81 -5.25
CA GLY A 229 -9.34 -7.52 -5.78
C GLY A 229 -10.37 -7.96 -4.73
N THR A 230 -10.07 -7.81 -3.44
CA THR A 230 -10.99 -7.96 -2.32
C THR A 230 -10.98 -6.70 -1.47
N MET A 231 -12.04 -6.43 -0.68
CA MET A 231 -12.10 -5.23 0.15
C MET A 231 -10.93 -5.18 1.13
N HIS A 232 -10.62 -6.29 1.78
CA HIS A 232 -9.44 -6.47 2.62
C HIS A 232 -8.48 -7.46 1.95
N ALA A 233 -7.19 -7.13 1.88
CA ALA A 233 -6.21 -8.00 1.25
C ALA A 233 -6.03 -9.32 2.02
N TRP A 234 -6.19 -9.31 3.36
CA TRP A 234 -6.09 -10.48 4.22
C TRP A 234 -7.17 -11.55 3.96
N GLU A 235 -8.28 -11.20 3.31
CA GLU A 235 -9.32 -12.18 2.91
C GLU A 235 -8.77 -13.28 1.98
N GLN A 236 -7.66 -12.98 1.31
CA GLN A 236 -6.97 -13.91 0.41
C GLN A 236 -5.87 -14.72 1.09
N GLU A 237 -5.64 -14.51 2.40
CA GLU A 237 -4.53 -15.13 3.14
C GLU A 237 -4.93 -16.36 3.99
N GLY A 238 -6.19 -16.78 3.92
CA GLY A 238 -6.69 -17.96 4.66
C GLY A 238 -6.79 -17.77 6.18
N ILE A 239 -6.77 -16.54 6.66
CA ILE A 239 -6.94 -16.20 8.08
C ILE A 239 -8.32 -15.63 8.38
N SER A 240 -8.74 -15.70 9.64
CA SER A 240 -9.98 -15.10 10.12
C SER A 240 -9.90 -13.58 10.35
N GLY A 241 -8.84 -12.91 9.82
CA GLY A 241 -8.58 -11.50 9.96
C GLY A 241 -7.58 -11.14 11.07
N PRO A 242 -7.08 -9.89 11.06
CA PRO A 242 -6.18 -9.35 12.08
C PRO A 242 -6.93 -8.93 13.35
N ASP A 243 -6.21 -8.63 14.42
CA ASP A 243 -6.76 -8.00 15.62
C ASP A 243 -6.97 -6.49 15.42
N ILE A 244 -6.06 -5.88 14.67
CA ILE A 244 -6.07 -4.47 14.27
C ILE A 244 -5.70 -4.40 12.80
N GLN A 245 -6.45 -3.62 12.02
CA GLN A 245 -6.16 -3.36 10.61
C GLN A 245 -6.00 -1.86 10.38
N MET A 246 -4.94 -1.46 9.69
CA MET A 246 -4.77 -0.09 9.22
C MET A 246 -5.25 0.03 7.77
N ILE A 247 -6.01 1.07 7.47
CA ILE A 247 -6.54 1.38 6.13
C ILE A 247 -6.26 2.83 5.78
N GLY A 248 -6.20 3.15 4.48
CA GLY A 248 -5.94 4.51 4.01
C GLY A 248 -6.02 4.62 2.49
N LYS A 249 -5.33 5.59 1.92
CA LYS A 249 -5.21 5.78 0.47
C LYS A 249 -6.54 5.65 -0.29
N ALA A 250 -6.86 4.47 -0.85
CA ALA A 250 -8.10 4.19 -1.54
C ALA A 250 -9.36 4.36 -0.66
N LEU A 251 -9.23 4.42 0.67
CA LEU A 251 -10.33 4.75 1.57
C LEU A 251 -10.98 6.10 1.19
N GLY A 252 -10.17 7.12 1.00
CA GLY A 252 -10.62 8.46 0.56
C GLY A 252 -10.54 8.67 -0.95
N GLY A 253 -10.04 7.68 -1.71
CA GLY A 253 -9.95 7.72 -3.16
C GLY A 253 -9.07 8.81 -3.75
N GLY A 254 -8.26 9.50 -2.94
CA GLY A 254 -7.46 10.66 -3.34
C GLY A 254 -8.20 12.00 -3.30
N PHE A 255 -9.50 12.01 -3.02
CA PHE A 255 -10.30 13.23 -2.92
C PHE A 255 -10.04 13.99 -1.62
N VAL A 256 -9.73 13.26 -0.56
CA VAL A 256 -9.41 13.80 0.77
C VAL A 256 -8.33 12.97 1.45
N PRO A 257 -7.50 13.58 2.33
CA PRO A 257 -6.62 12.82 3.20
C PRO A 257 -7.46 12.14 4.29
N LEU A 258 -7.53 10.81 4.25
CA LEU A 258 -8.18 9.99 5.26
C LEU A 258 -7.50 8.63 5.35
N SER A 259 -7.35 8.16 6.59
CA SER A 259 -6.92 6.81 6.95
C SER A 259 -7.72 6.35 8.16
N GLY A 260 -7.58 5.09 8.53
CA GLY A 260 -8.29 4.58 9.69
C GLY A 260 -7.65 3.33 10.27
N VAL A 261 -8.12 3.00 11.45
CA VAL A 261 -7.79 1.77 12.17
C VAL A 261 -9.08 1.04 12.48
N LEU A 262 -9.19 -0.20 12.05
CA LEU A 262 -10.30 -1.09 12.35
C LEU A 262 -9.88 -2.08 13.44
N LEU A 263 -10.77 -2.36 14.37
CA LEU A 263 -10.49 -3.12 15.59
C LEU A 263 -11.46 -4.29 15.79
N ARG A 264 -10.94 -5.44 16.23
CA ARG A 264 -11.78 -6.51 16.76
C ARG A 264 -12.43 -6.14 18.09
N ASN A 265 -13.59 -6.77 18.38
CA ASN A 265 -14.31 -6.57 19.63
C ASN A 265 -13.45 -6.74 20.87
N LYS A 266 -12.56 -7.72 20.90
CA LYS A 266 -11.69 -7.96 22.09
C LYS A 266 -10.88 -6.73 22.51
N ILE A 267 -10.50 -5.88 21.53
CA ILE A 267 -9.78 -4.63 21.83
C ILE A 267 -10.73 -3.64 22.49
N PHE A 268 -11.92 -3.44 21.89
CA PHE A 268 -12.93 -2.56 22.46
C PHE A 268 -13.38 -3.01 23.86
N ASP A 269 -13.64 -4.31 24.04
CA ASP A 269 -14.10 -4.88 25.31
C ASP A 269 -13.08 -4.63 26.42
N ALA A 270 -11.77 -4.83 26.15
CA ALA A 270 -10.73 -4.55 27.13
C ALA A 270 -10.70 -3.07 27.57
N LEU A 271 -10.90 -2.13 26.62
CA LEU A 271 -10.95 -0.70 26.93
C LEU A 271 -12.25 -0.35 27.70
N ALA A 272 -13.37 -0.96 27.33
CA ALA A 272 -14.67 -0.73 27.95
C ALA A 272 -14.74 -1.26 29.40
N ASP A 273 -14.13 -2.40 29.66
CA ASP A 273 -14.05 -3.00 30.99
C ASP A 273 -13.03 -2.28 31.89
N GLY A 274 -11.99 -1.69 31.28
CA GLY A 274 -10.92 -0.95 31.95
C GLY A 274 -11.21 0.53 32.14
N SER A 275 -10.39 1.38 31.50
CA SER A 275 -10.45 2.85 31.65
C SER A 275 -11.71 3.51 31.08
N ARG A 276 -12.47 2.81 30.25
CA ARG A 276 -13.67 3.30 29.53
C ARG A 276 -13.41 4.47 28.62
N GLY A 277 -12.20 4.56 28.06
CA GLY A 277 -11.81 5.65 27.19
C GLY A 277 -10.66 5.27 26.29
N LEU A 278 -10.54 6.02 25.19
CA LEU A 278 -9.42 5.91 24.28
C LEU A 278 -8.33 6.92 24.72
N ALA A 279 -7.14 6.42 25.06
CA ALA A 279 -5.99 7.23 25.46
C ALA A 279 -5.20 7.79 24.27
N HIS A 280 -5.90 8.05 23.17
CA HIS A 280 -5.33 8.54 21.92
C HIS A 280 -6.33 9.46 21.21
N GLY A 281 -5.83 10.43 20.46
CA GLY A 281 -6.67 11.30 19.65
C GLY A 281 -5.88 12.31 18.85
N HIS A 282 -6.48 12.79 17.77
CA HIS A 282 -5.98 13.86 16.92
C HIS A 282 -7.02 14.97 16.78
N THR A 283 -6.58 16.21 16.59
CA THR A 283 -7.45 17.36 16.42
C THR A 283 -8.42 17.19 15.24
N PHE A 284 -7.96 16.61 14.14
CA PHE A 284 -8.76 16.36 12.94
C PHE A 284 -9.24 14.92 12.81
N GLN A 285 -9.22 14.15 13.89
CA GLN A 285 -9.79 12.81 13.94
C GLN A 285 -11.25 12.83 13.49
N ALA A 286 -11.63 11.88 12.62
CA ALA A 286 -12.98 11.72 12.10
C ALA A 286 -13.57 13.03 11.51
N HIS A 287 -12.76 13.75 10.72
CA HIS A 287 -13.15 15.01 10.10
C HIS A 287 -14.39 14.83 9.20
N PRO A 288 -15.52 15.54 9.45
CA PRO A 288 -16.78 15.27 8.77
C PRO A 288 -16.69 15.33 7.25
N VAL A 289 -16.02 16.33 6.68
CA VAL A 289 -15.85 16.49 5.23
C VAL A 289 -15.01 15.35 4.63
N ALA A 290 -13.98 14.89 5.33
CA ALA A 290 -13.17 13.76 4.89
C ALA A 290 -13.95 12.45 4.96
N CYS A 291 -14.73 12.24 6.02
CA CYS A 291 -15.61 11.07 6.14
C CYS A 291 -16.72 11.07 5.08
N ALA A 292 -17.28 12.24 4.74
CA ALA A 292 -18.31 12.36 3.68
C ALA A 292 -17.75 11.96 2.30
N ALA A 293 -16.58 12.48 1.93
CA ALA A 293 -15.93 12.11 0.69
C ALA A 293 -15.59 10.62 0.63
N ALA A 294 -15.05 10.06 1.72
CA ALA A 294 -14.72 8.65 1.80
C ALA A 294 -15.97 7.76 1.75
N LEU A 295 -17.03 8.12 2.47
CA LEU A 295 -18.30 7.40 2.43
C LEU A 295 -18.84 7.31 1.01
N GLU A 296 -18.85 8.43 0.28
CA GLU A 296 -19.31 8.43 -1.10
C GLU A 296 -18.38 7.62 -2.02
N ALA A 297 -17.06 7.75 -1.86
CA ALA A 297 -16.11 6.93 -2.60
C ALA A 297 -16.35 5.42 -2.39
N GLN A 298 -16.61 4.99 -1.15
CA GLN A 298 -16.90 3.59 -0.85
C GLN A 298 -18.28 3.15 -1.34
N ARG A 299 -19.28 4.05 -1.35
CA ARG A 299 -20.59 3.79 -1.98
C ARG A 299 -20.44 3.54 -3.47
N ILE A 300 -19.70 4.40 -4.18
CA ILE A 300 -19.43 4.24 -5.61
C ILE A 300 -18.73 2.89 -5.88
N ILE A 301 -17.71 2.52 -5.10
CA ILE A 301 -17.01 1.23 -5.26
C ILE A 301 -17.99 0.07 -5.14
N ARG A 302 -18.90 0.11 -4.18
CA ARG A 302 -19.90 -0.94 -3.94
C ARG A 302 -21.00 -0.93 -5.01
N ASP A 303 -21.61 0.23 -5.26
CA ASP A 303 -22.86 0.34 -6.03
C ASP A 303 -22.61 0.21 -7.54
N GLU A 304 -21.42 0.56 -8.02
CA GLU A 304 -20.96 0.33 -9.40
C GLU A 304 -20.22 -1.02 -9.56
N ASP A 305 -20.17 -1.86 -8.53
CA ASP A 305 -19.47 -3.16 -8.53
C ASP A 305 -18.02 -3.08 -9.03
N ILE A 306 -17.31 -2.03 -8.63
CA ILE A 306 -15.97 -1.72 -9.14
C ILE A 306 -14.94 -2.81 -8.78
N LEU A 307 -15.15 -3.57 -7.70
CA LEU A 307 -14.24 -4.67 -7.34
C LEU A 307 -14.21 -5.78 -8.37
N THR A 308 -15.31 -6.05 -9.06
CA THR A 308 -15.34 -6.98 -10.19
C THR A 308 -14.40 -6.49 -11.30
N ASN A 309 -14.42 -5.19 -11.64
CA ASN A 309 -13.46 -4.63 -12.61
C ASN A 309 -12.00 -4.77 -12.13
N VAL A 310 -11.71 -4.55 -10.83
CA VAL A 310 -10.36 -4.76 -10.28
C VAL A 310 -9.89 -6.20 -10.47
N GLN A 311 -10.76 -7.18 -10.26
CA GLN A 311 -10.44 -8.60 -10.43
C GLN A 311 -10.21 -8.96 -11.91
N GLU A 312 -11.06 -8.49 -12.81
CA GLU A 312 -10.95 -8.76 -14.25
C GLU A 312 -9.74 -8.03 -14.85
N MET A 313 -9.61 -6.73 -14.63
CA MET A 313 -8.50 -5.95 -15.15
C MET A 313 -7.17 -6.32 -14.50
N GLY A 314 -7.20 -6.82 -13.27
CA GLY A 314 -6.03 -7.39 -12.62
C GLY A 314 -5.46 -8.60 -13.38
N LYS A 315 -6.33 -9.53 -13.83
CA LYS A 315 -5.94 -10.67 -14.68
C LYS A 315 -5.43 -10.20 -16.05
N VAL A 316 -6.06 -9.18 -16.62
CA VAL A 316 -5.63 -8.57 -17.88
C VAL A 316 -4.24 -7.95 -17.70
N LEU A 317 -4.01 -7.17 -16.65
CA LEU A 317 -2.73 -6.54 -16.37
C LEU A 317 -1.63 -7.58 -16.18
N GLU A 318 -1.87 -8.62 -15.38
CA GLU A 318 -0.94 -9.75 -15.22
C GLU A 318 -0.56 -10.36 -16.58
N ARG A 319 -1.56 -10.71 -17.38
CA ARG A 319 -1.35 -11.30 -18.72
C ARG A 319 -0.51 -10.37 -19.60
N LEU A 320 -0.85 -9.07 -19.65
CA LEU A 320 -0.13 -8.09 -20.46
C LEU A 320 1.32 -7.92 -20.00
N LEU A 321 1.56 -7.79 -18.69
CA LEU A 321 2.92 -7.67 -18.14
C LEU A 321 3.76 -8.92 -18.47
N ARG A 322 3.24 -10.12 -18.19
CA ARG A 322 3.98 -11.37 -18.45
C ARG A 322 4.23 -11.60 -19.93
N THR A 323 3.26 -11.32 -20.79
CA THR A 323 3.40 -11.52 -22.24
C THR A 323 4.38 -10.52 -22.86
N ASN A 324 4.31 -9.25 -22.47
CA ASN A 324 5.11 -8.18 -23.09
C ASN A 324 6.51 -8.03 -22.48
N LEU A 325 6.67 -8.32 -21.17
CA LEU A 325 7.90 -8.06 -20.42
C LEU A 325 8.58 -9.33 -19.90
N GLY A 326 7.82 -10.41 -19.65
CA GLY A 326 8.32 -11.61 -19.00
C GLY A 326 9.44 -12.35 -19.74
N HIS A 327 9.65 -12.10 -21.04
CA HIS A 327 10.72 -12.67 -21.84
C HIS A 327 11.98 -11.77 -21.91
N MET A 328 11.91 -10.54 -21.41
CA MET A 328 13.04 -9.60 -21.45
C MET A 328 14.17 -10.08 -20.54
N GLU A 329 15.39 -9.95 -20.99
CA GLU A 329 16.60 -10.44 -20.31
C GLU A 329 16.79 -9.89 -18.90
N PHE A 330 16.49 -8.59 -18.73
CA PHE A 330 16.70 -7.88 -17.46
C PHE A 330 15.47 -7.83 -16.55
N VAL A 331 14.37 -8.48 -16.93
CA VAL A 331 13.19 -8.61 -16.08
C VAL A 331 13.34 -9.83 -15.18
N GLY A 332 13.62 -9.58 -13.91
CA GLY A 332 13.84 -10.59 -12.89
C GLY A 332 12.56 -11.25 -12.39
N ASP A 333 11.54 -10.44 -12.10
CA ASP A 333 10.25 -10.92 -11.61
C ASP A 333 9.11 -9.97 -12.02
N ILE A 334 7.90 -10.53 -12.10
CA ILE A 334 6.64 -9.81 -12.30
C ILE A 334 5.66 -10.36 -11.27
N ARG A 335 5.29 -9.55 -10.29
CA ARG A 335 4.49 -9.96 -9.13
C ARG A 335 3.44 -8.94 -8.75
N GLY A 336 2.38 -9.41 -8.11
CA GLY A 336 1.28 -8.57 -7.66
C GLY A 336 -0.04 -9.31 -7.49
N ARG A 337 -1.09 -8.55 -7.19
CA ARG A 337 -2.49 -9.02 -7.12
C ARG A 337 -3.45 -7.90 -7.52
N GLY A 338 -4.56 -8.23 -8.15
CA GLY A 338 -5.54 -7.25 -8.62
C GLY A 338 -4.90 -6.18 -9.50
N LEU A 339 -5.12 -4.92 -9.19
CA LEU A 339 -4.49 -3.78 -9.88
C LEU A 339 -3.28 -3.23 -9.09
N PHE A 340 -2.43 -4.12 -8.58
CA PHE A 340 -1.25 -3.79 -7.79
C PHE A 340 -0.09 -4.68 -8.19
N TRP A 341 0.73 -4.24 -9.16
CA TRP A 341 1.78 -5.04 -9.78
C TRP A 341 3.11 -4.32 -9.81
N ALA A 342 4.20 -5.10 -9.72
CA ALA A 342 5.55 -4.62 -9.89
C ALA A 342 6.31 -5.45 -10.92
N VAL A 343 7.27 -4.79 -11.57
CA VAL A 343 8.27 -5.38 -12.46
C VAL A 343 9.63 -5.10 -11.86
N GLU A 344 10.36 -6.15 -11.53
CA GLU A 344 11.69 -6.11 -10.94
C GLU A 344 12.76 -6.28 -12.01
N PHE A 345 13.87 -5.56 -11.87
CA PHE A 345 14.99 -5.59 -12.80
C PHE A 345 16.24 -6.20 -12.15
N VAL A 346 16.89 -7.07 -12.90
CA VAL A 346 18.11 -7.77 -12.51
C VAL A 346 19.14 -7.73 -13.63
N GLN A 347 20.42 -7.71 -13.27
CA GLN A 347 21.53 -7.75 -14.23
C GLN A 347 21.67 -9.15 -14.87
N ASP A 348 21.45 -10.19 -14.08
CA ASP A 348 21.46 -11.58 -14.52
C ASP A 348 20.19 -12.27 -13.99
N ARG A 349 19.34 -12.70 -14.91
CA ARG A 349 18.07 -13.35 -14.60
C ARG A 349 18.21 -14.72 -13.94
N ARG A 350 19.31 -15.43 -14.25
CA ARG A 350 19.56 -16.78 -13.72
C ARG A 350 20.03 -16.73 -12.27
N THR A 351 20.91 -15.79 -11.96
CA THR A 351 21.47 -15.61 -10.60
C THR A 351 20.71 -14.60 -9.76
N LYS A 352 19.74 -13.87 -10.38
CA LYS A 352 19.02 -12.75 -9.76
C LYS A 352 19.94 -11.64 -9.26
N THR A 353 21.12 -11.50 -9.87
CA THR A 353 22.08 -10.45 -9.50
C THR A 353 21.45 -9.08 -9.74
N PRO A 354 21.36 -8.21 -8.72
CA PRO A 354 20.79 -6.87 -8.88
C PRO A 354 21.72 -5.97 -9.67
N PHE A 355 21.16 -4.91 -10.25
CA PHE A 355 21.98 -3.82 -10.79
C PHE A 355 22.66 -3.05 -9.66
N PRO A 356 23.85 -2.46 -9.92
CA PRO A 356 24.47 -1.56 -8.95
C PRO A 356 23.55 -0.40 -8.57
N ALA A 357 23.34 -0.16 -7.28
CA ALA A 357 22.40 0.84 -6.76
C ALA A 357 22.65 2.26 -7.30
N ASN A 358 23.91 2.61 -7.59
CA ASN A 358 24.28 3.90 -8.16
C ASN A 358 23.79 4.10 -9.61
N MET A 359 23.38 3.05 -10.31
CA MET A 359 22.76 3.17 -11.63
C MET A 359 21.34 3.74 -11.54
N ARG A 360 20.64 3.52 -10.42
CA ARG A 360 19.26 4.00 -10.19
C ARG A 360 18.34 3.67 -11.38
N LEU A 361 18.41 2.43 -11.86
CA LEU A 361 17.78 1.99 -13.10
C LEU A 361 16.28 2.25 -13.12
N CYS A 362 15.58 1.97 -12.00
CA CYS A 362 14.15 2.23 -11.91
C CYS A 362 13.81 3.71 -12.14
N HIS A 363 14.65 4.65 -11.69
CA HIS A 363 14.40 6.08 -11.91
C HIS A 363 14.55 6.44 -13.39
N GLN A 364 15.56 5.91 -14.07
CA GLN A 364 15.74 6.13 -15.52
C GLN A 364 14.53 5.60 -16.31
N ILE A 365 13.98 4.44 -15.91
CA ILE A 365 12.78 3.87 -16.55
C ILE A 365 11.55 4.73 -16.24
N VAL A 366 11.37 5.23 -15.00
CA VAL A 366 10.28 6.14 -14.64
C VAL A 366 10.33 7.44 -15.42
N ASP A 367 11.52 8.04 -15.51
CA ASP A 367 11.72 9.30 -16.26
C ASP A 367 11.40 9.09 -17.75
N LYS A 368 11.90 7.98 -18.35
CA LYS A 368 11.58 7.63 -19.73
C LYS A 368 10.08 7.35 -19.94
N ALA A 369 9.44 6.67 -19.01
CA ALA A 369 8.00 6.43 -19.07
C ALA A 369 7.21 7.74 -19.04
N LEU A 370 7.59 8.69 -18.18
CA LEU A 370 6.99 10.01 -18.12
C LEU A 370 7.18 10.79 -19.42
N ASP A 371 8.36 10.74 -20.02
CA ASP A 371 8.63 11.34 -21.34
C ASP A 371 7.71 10.78 -22.42
N LEU A 372 7.42 9.49 -22.37
CA LEU A 372 6.52 8.78 -23.29
C LEU A 372 5.04 8.87 -22.91
N GLY A 373 4.69 9.58 -21.84
CA GLY A 373 3.30 9.84 -21.45
C GLY A 373 2.70 8.84 -20.47
N LEU A 374 3.54 8.20 -19.62
CA LEU A 374 3.09 7.26 -18.60
C LEU A 374 3.66 7.63 -17.22
N ASN A 375 2.79 7.84 -16.24
CA ASN A 375 3.15 8.02 -14.85
C ASN A 375 3.12 6.66 -14.10
N ILE A 376 4.27 6.21 -13.62
CA ILE A 376 4.45 5.00 -12.79
C ILE A 376 5.30 5.33 -11.57
N LEU A 377 5.30 4.44 -10.58
CA LEU A 377 6.20 4.55 -9.44
C LEU A 377 7.48 3.73 -9.68
N GLY A 378 8.62 4.29 -9.30
CA GLY A 378 9.86 3.55 -9.21
C GLY A 378 10.38 3.57 -7.78
N ASN A 379 10.98 2.49 -7.35
CA ASN A 379 11.61 2.42 -6.03
C ASN A 379 12.80 1.47 -6.04
N LEU A 380 13.83 1.84 -5.25
CA LEU A 380 14.88 0.93 -4.88
C LEU A 380 14.39 0.12 -3.68
N GLY A 381 14.00 -1.13 -3.91
CA GLY A 381 13.75 -2.08 -2.83
C GLY A 381 15.06 -2.36 -2.09
N GLU A 382 15.01 -2.48 -0.78
CA GLU A 382 16.15 -2.87 0.04
C GLU A 382 15.79 -4.13 0.81
N THR A 383 16.59 -5.19 0.66
CA THR A 383 16.54 -6.39 1.49
C THR A 383 17.91 -6.57 2.14
N GLY A 384 18.04 -6.17 3.40
CA GLY A 384 19.35 -6.13 4.06
C GLY A 384 20.32 -5.21 3.31
N ASP A 385 21.44 -5.76 2.80
CA ASP A 385 22.44 -5.04 2.01
C ASP A 385 22.17 -5.09 0.49
N ILE A 386 21.05 -5.70 0.06
CA ILE A 386 20.70 -5.87 -1.36
C ILE A 386 19.72 -4.77 -1.78
N HIS A 387 20.08 -4.08 -2.85
CA HIS A 387 19.23 -3.09 -3.51
C HIS A 387 18.60 -3.71 -4.75
N VAL A 388 17.28 -3.64 -4.87
CA VAL A 388 16.54 -4.18 -6.00
C VAL A 388 15.73 -3.10 -6.68
N ASP A 389 16.04 -2.85 -7.95
CA ASP A 389 15.27 -1.91 -8.78
C ASP A 389 13.94 -2.53 -9.18
N HIS A 390 12.85 -1.81 -8.98
CA HIS A 390 11.55 -2.18 -9.50
C HIS A 390 10.69 -0.97 -9.84
N VAL A 391 9.72 -1.17 -10.72
CA VAL A 391 8.66 -0.21 -11.00
C VAL A 391 7.31 -0.81 -10.60
N ILE A 392 6.38 0.06 -10.20
CA ILE A 392 5.04 -0.32 -9.74
C ILE A 392 4.00 0.29 -10.67
N MET A 393 3.06 -0.56 -11.09
CA MET A 393 1.81 -0.18 -11.71
C MET A 393 0.66 -0.44 -10.74
N SER A 394 -0.07 0.60 -10.41
CA SER A 394 -1.27 0.54 -9.54
C SER A 394 -2.38 1.44 -10.09
N PRO A 395 -2.83 1.21 -11.35
CA PRO A 395 -3.78 2.08 -12.02
C PRO A 395 -5.10 2.21 -11.24
N PRO A 396 -5.91 3.24 -11.53
CA PRO A 396 -7.25 3.36 -10.97
C PRO A 396 -8.11 2.12 -11.24
N TYR A 397 -9.07 1.82 -10.35
CA TYR A 397 -9.94 0.65 -10.43
C TYR A 397 -10.88 0.68 -11.65
N VAL A 398 -11.11 1.86 -12.21
CA VAL A 398 -11.96 2.10 -13.38
C VAL A 398 -11.22 1.94 -14.71
N VAL A 399 -9.95 1.54 -14.68
CA VAL A 399 -9.11 1.34 -15.87
C VAL A 399 -9.73 0.29 -16.80
N THR A 400 -9.61 0.50 -18.11
CA THR A 400 -10.07 -0.41 -19.16
C THR A 400 -8.91 -1.26 -19.73
N GLU A 401 -9.23 -2.37 -20.39
CA GLU A 401 -8.24 -3.21 -21.08
C GLU A 401 -7.44 -2.42 -22.12
N SER A 402 -8.08 -1.51 -22.86
CA SER A 402 -7.42 -0.66 -23.85
C SER A 402 -6.39 0.27 -23.22
N GLU A 403 -6.73 0.88 -22.08
CA GLU A 403 -5.81 1.75 -21.34
C GLU A 403 -4.65 0.95 -20.75
N LEU A 404 -4.91 -0.24 -20.19
CA LEU A 404 -3.86 -1.15 -19.72
C LEU A 404 -2.91 -1.56 -20.85
N GLY A 405 -3.45 -1.84 -22.04
CA GLY A 405 -2.64 -2.14 -23.24
C GLY A 405 -1.70 -0.99 -23.62
N ARG A 406 -2.19 0.26 -23.59
CA ARG A 406 -1.38 1.46 -23.83
C ARG A 406 -0.32 1.64 -22.75
N MET A 407 -0.69 1.52 -21.46
CA MET A 407 0.21 1.67 -20.32
C MET A 407 1.36 0.66 -20.39
N VAL A 408 1.05 -0.63 -20.60
CA VAL A 408 2.08 -1.69 -20.69
C VAL A 408 2.94 -1.52 -21.96
N GLY A 409 2.35 -1.05 -23.05
CA GLY A 409 3.08 -0.72 -24.29
C GLY A 409 4.15 0.35 -24.06
N ILE A 410 3.79 1.46 -23.40
CA ILE A 410 4.72 2.53 -23.06
C ILE A 410 5.78 2.04 -22.08
N LEU A 411 5.41 1.28 -21.04
CA LEU A 411 6.36 0.71 -20.10
C LEU A 411 7.39 -0.18 -20.80
N ARG A 412 6.96 -1.03 -21.74
CA ARG A 412 7.85 -1.88 -22.54
C ARG A 412 8.84 -1.04 -23.33
N GLU A 413 8.38 -0.02 -24.02
CA GLU A 413 9.23 0.89 -24.81
C GLU A 413 10.24 1.62 -23.92
N SER A 414 9.81 2.08 -22.75
CA SER A 414 10.68 2.73 -21.76
C SER A 414 11.81 1.81 -21.30
N ILE A 415 11.47 0.57 -20.94
CA ILE A 415 12.46 -0.45 -20.53
C ILE A 415 13.44 -0.72 -21.68
N GLN A 416 12.96 -0.94 -22.91
CA GLN A 416 13.81 -1.25 -24.06
C GLN A 416 14.79 -0.11 -24.36
N THR A 417 14.31 1.13 -24.31
CA THR A 417 15.17 2.32 -24.56
C THR A 417 16.25 2.43 -23.51
N VAL A 418 15.90 2.42 -22.22
CA VAL A 418 16.88 2.56 -21.14
C VAL A 418 17.87 1.40 -21.12
N MET A 419 17.42 0.16 -21.35
CA MET A 419 18.33 -0.99 -21.37
C MET A 419 19.31 -0.94 -22.54
N SER A 420 18.90 -0.45 -23.72
CA SER A 420 19.81 -0.25 -24.85
C SER A 420 20.92 0.74 -24.50
N GLU A 421 20.57 1.86 -23.88
CA GLU A 421 21.52 2.88 -23.43
C GLU A 421 22.51 2.32 -22.38
N VAL A 422 22.02 1.51 -21.43
CA VAL A 422 22.85 0.86 -20.39
C VAL A 422 23.84 -0.13 -21.01
N ILE A 423 23.41 -0.95 -21.98
CA ILE A 423 24.28 -1.92 -22.68
C ILE A 423 25.37 -1.19 -23.46
N ASP A 424 25.02 -0.13 -24.20
CA ASP A 424 25.96 0.64 -24.98
C ASP A 424 27.08 1.28 -24.11
N ILE A 425 26.71 1.80 -22.94
CA ILE A 425 27.64 2.36 -21.96
C ILE A 425 28.59 1.28 -21.40
N GLN A 426 28.09 0.08 -21.15
CA GLN A 426 28.89 -1.04 -20.65
C GLN A 426 29.83 -1.59 -21.75
N GLY A 427 29.31 -1.72 -22.98
CA GLY A 427 30.12 -2.15 -24.13
C GLY A 427 31.20 -1.16 -24.52
N ALA A 428 31.01 0.14 -24.29
CA ALA A 428 32.01 1.17 -24.54
C ALA A 428 33.13 1.25 -23.48
N ARG A 429 32.99 0.54 -22.34
CA ARG A 429 33.97 0.47 -21.24
C ARG A 429 34.83 -0.81 -21.26
N LEU A 430 34.55 -1.74 -22.17
CA LEU A 430 35.35 -2.93 -22.47
C LEU A 430 36.22 -2.71 -23.75
#